data_168d1e7d90afc0d2a4fe9e77652825b5
#
_entry.id   168d1e7d90afc0d2a4fe9e77652825b5
#
_cell.length_a   1.000
_cell.length_b   1.000
_cell.length_c   1.000
_cell.angle_alpha   90.00
_cell.angle_beta   90.00
_cell.angle_gamma   90.00
#
_symmetry.space_group_name_H-M   'P 1'
#
loop_
_entity.id
_entity.type
_entity.pdbx_description
1 polymer ?
#
loop_
_entity_poly.entity_id
_entity_poly.type
_entity_poly.pdbx_seq_one_letter_code
_entity_poly.pdbx_strand_id
1 'polypeptide(L)'
;MTQSYTYLQASAVRDSPAGRGLALETSGGATPAGEADSPRFFDGFLTSPTAAATALLAVADVAATHHYRPLSSTFLDPVVTAGGDRLRMESFSGCCGVHARLDVLAPGLDGGDIGHGTTNVDINTPLRRALARLGGLDPLRLRVGPEELEARTFDGRFVEKKVPLPERWLRGFAEAQIVAAGLVPRAEIPAPQAAALLRSLPRPTLRSGPRTTRWVVPEGRTLRPVTRPCPGGVCLPGAERLLTLGRVLRHATTVRIYGPGAEDAGSGGGTPVAWEVVLPGMRLTLLLSPHAARGFSGEGGVLTDLATGTADRDAERVAGLLAWEPTIDVAEMSVLCGLPPQRVRAALTVLGASGLIGYDLAEGAYFHRHLPFSTGAAENRNPRLRGARALVADGAVRTDGALTWVGEGDHRHLVRTDDAGRATCTCLWWAKYRGGRGPCKHVLATRIVSDAAAHPPDPYASDGHGRTCAPDPHVPGTPTPVPNASVPNAPATYAPDTYAPDTYAPDTKESAR
;
A
#
# COMPACT_ATOMS: atom_id res chain seq x y z
N MET A 1 -12.89 -31.70 23.59
CA MET A 1 -13.36 -30.96 22.41
C MET A 1 -12.75 -31.63 21.20
N THR A 2 -13.54 -32.18 20.30
CA THR A 2 -13.06 -32.80 19.05
C THR A 2 -12.86 -31.66 18.06
N GLN A 3 -11.61 -31.36 17.68
CA GLN A 3 -11.32 -30.39 16.63
C GLN A 3 -11.52 -31.09 15.28
N SER A 4 -12.46 -30.62 14.48
CA SER A 4 -12.68 -31.08 13.12
C SER A 4 -11.85 -30.23 12.17
N TYR A 5 -11.04 -30.87 11.34
CA TYR A 5 -10.22 -30.22 10.34
C TYR A 5 -10.82 -30.45 8.96
N THR A 6 -11.05 -29.36 8.21
CA THR A 6 -11.45 -29.43 6.81
C THR A 6 -10.24 -29.07 5.96
N TYR A 7 -9.81 -29.99 5.10
CA TYR A 7 -8.71 -29.72 4.17
C TYR A 7 -9.27 -29.03 2.92
N LEU A 8 -8.60 -27.98 2.47
CA LEU A 8 -9.02 -27.20 1.29
C LEU A 8 -8.88 -28.02 0.00
N GLN A 9 -7.86 -28.90 -0.07
CA GLN A 9 -7.63 -29.82 -1.18
C GLN A 9 -7.14 -31.16 -0.65
N ALA A 10 -7.08 -32.17 -1.50
CA ALA A 10 -6.48 -33.46 -1.15
C ALA A 10 -4.94 -33.37 -1.19
N SER A 11 -4.29 -33.91 -0.16
CA SER A 11 -2.83 -34.09 -0.20
C SER A 11 -2.42 -34.95 -1.39
N ALA A 12 -1.42 -34.55 -2.14
CA ALA A 12 -1.00 -35.21 -3.37
C ALA A 12 0.51 -35.36 -3.49
N VAL A 13 0.95 -36.39 -4.19
CA VAL A 13 2.34 -36.49 -4.63
C VAL A 13 2.50 -35.67 -5.93
N ARG A 14 3.39 -34.70 -5.92
CA ARG A 14 3.68 -33.87 -7.10
C ARG A 14 5.06 -34.22 -7.65
N ASP A 15 5.14 -34.44 -8.95
CA ASP A 15 6.41 -34.57 -9.65
C ASP A 15 6.85 -33.18 -10.13
N SER A 16 8.08 -32.79 -9.80
CA SER A 16 8.71 -31.54 -10.21
C SER A 16 10.06 -31.81 -10.88
N PRO A 17 10.64 -30.85 -11.60
CA PRO A 17 12.00 -31.00 -12.15
C PRO A 17 13.07 -31.30 -11.09
N ALA A 18 12.82 -30.95 -9.83
CA ALA A 18 13.70 -31.23 -8.69
C ALA A 18 13.46 -32.62 -8.05
N GLY A 19 12.48 -33.40 -8.54
CA GLY A 19 12.14 -34.71 -8.03
C GLY A 19 10.69 -34.83 -7.55
N ARG A 20 10.35 -36.01 -7.03
CA ARG A 20 9.02 -36.33 -6.51
C ARG A 20 8.89 -35.83 -5.08
N GLY A 21 7.92 -34.93 -4.83
CA GLY A 21 7.60 -34.35 -3.53
C GLY A 21 6.20 -34.70 -3.06
N LEU A 22 6.02 -34.83 -1.74
CA LEU A 22 4.72 -34.97 -1.11
C LEU A 22 4.17 -33.58 -0.74
N ALA A 23 3.15 -33.12 -1.44
CA ALA A 23 2.39 -31.94 -1.09
C ALA A 23 1.30 -32.33 -0.08
N LEU A 24 1.52 -31.97 1.19
CA LEU A 24 0.52 -32.13 2.23
C LEU A 24 -0.34 -30.87 2.30
N GLU A 25 -1.63 -31.03 2.07
CA GLU A 25 -2.57 -29.94 2.26
C GLU A 25 -2.74 -29.60 3.75
N THR A 26 -2.93 -28.33 4.02
CA THR A 26 -3.22 -27.83 5.35
C THR A 26 -4.72 -27.59 5.51
N SER A 27 -5.25 -27.88 6.69
CA SER A 27 -6.59 -27.41 7.05
C SER A 27 -6.54 -25.89 7.22
N GLY A 28 -7.56 -25.17 6.74
CA GLY A 28 -7.78 -23.77 7.08
C GLY A 28 -7.68 -23.58 8.61
N GLY A 29 -6.96 -22.58 9.07
CA GLY A 29 -6.73 -22.32 10.49
C GLY A 29 -7.67 -21.26 11.02
N ALA A 30 -8.29 -21.49 12.20
CA ALA A 30 -8.92 -20.43 12.96
C ALA A 30 -7.82 -19.56 13.58
N THR A 31 -7.81 -18.26 13.26
CA THR A 31 -6.96 -17.25 13.90
C THR A 31 -7.81 -16.34 14.78
N PRO A 32 -7.24 -15.58 15.72
CA PRO A 32 -7.98 -14.58 16.49
C PRO A 32 -8.71 -13.55 15.62
N ALA A 33 -8.28 -13.37 14.36
CA ALA A 33 -8.89 -12.48 13.38
C ALA A 33 -9.95 -13.16 12.49
N GLY A 34 -10.21 -14.45 12.66
CA GLY A 34 -11.14 -15.26 11.86
C GLY A 34 -10.49 -16.47 11.21
N GLU A 35 -11.22 -17.16 10.34
CA GLU A 35 -10.68 -18.27 9.56
C GLU A 35 -9.67 -17.75 8.53
N ALA A 36 -8.50 -18.38 8.47
CA ALA A 36 -7.46 -18.09 7.49
C ALA A 36 -7.32 -19.29 6.54
N ASP A 37 -7.49 -19.05 5.25
CA ASP A 37 -7.29 -20.06 4.20
C ASP A 37 -5.86 -20.60 4.17
N SER A 38 -4.91 -19.79 4.64
CA SER A 38 -3.49 -20.17 4.74
C SER A 38 -2.94 -19.77 6.12
N PRO A 39 -2.90 -20.66 7.12
CA PRO A 39 -2.37 -20.37 8.46
C PRO A 39 -0.85 -20.12 8.45
N ARG A 40 -0.18 -20.40 7.34
CA ARG A 40 1.23 -20.15 7.11
C ARG A 40 1.39 -19.58 5.71
N PHE A 41 1.95 -18.36 5.61
CA PHE A 41 2.16 -17.69 4.33
C PHE A 41 3.47 -18.10 3.65
N PHE A 42 4.51 -18.40 4.44
CA PHE A 42 5.79 -18.88 3.95
C PHE A 42 6.60 -19.54 5.07
N ASP A 43 7.43 -20.54 4.73
CA ASP A 43 8.46 -21.10 5.61
C ASP A 43 9.62 -21.60 4.76
N GLY A 44 10.76 -20.91 4.80
CA GLY A 44 11.93 -21.24 3.99
C GLY A 44 13.10 -20.32 4.23
N PHE A 45 14.15 -20.47 3.41
CA PHE A 45 15.37 -19.68 3.48
C PHE A 45 15.40 -18.61 2.40
N LEU A 46 16.15 -17.55 2.67
CA LEU A 46 16.53 -16.54 1.68
C LEU A 46 17.81 -17.00 0.96
N THR A 47 17.78 -17.08 -0.38
CA THR A 47 18.91 -17.56 -1.18
C THR A 47 20.13 -16.62 -1.16
N SER A 48 19.90 -15.34 -0.85
CA SER A 48 20.93 -14.31 -0.69
C SER A 48 20.80 -13.61 0.67
N PRO A 49 21.14 -14.31 1.79
CA PRO A 49 20.81 -13.87 3.14
C PRO A 49 21.32 -12.48 3.49
N THR A 50 22.57 -12.14 3.17
CA THR A 50 23.20 -10.85 3.47
C THR A 50 22.55 -9.69 2.71
N ALA A 51 22.21 -9.91 1.44
CA ALA A 51 21.50 -8.92 0.62
C ALA A 51 20.08 -8.71 1.15
N ALA A 52 19.37 -9.80 1.49
CA ALA A 52 18.05 -9.79 2.06
C ALA A 52 18.01 -9.07 3.42
N ALA A 53 18.94 -9.42 4.33
CA ALA A 53 19.04 -8.75 5.63
C ALA A 53 19.30 -7.25 5.49
N THR A 54 20.18 -6.86 4.55
CA THR A 54 20.47 -5.45 4.28
C THR A 54 19.24 -4.71 3.73
N ALA A 55 18.48 -5.34 2.85
CA ALA A 55 17.26 -4.77 2.28
C ALA A 55 16.12 -4.69 3.31
N LEU A 56 15.94 -5.71 4.16
CA LEU A 56 14.99 -5.70 5.29
C LEU A 56 15.30 -4.57 6.27
N LEU A 57 16.59 -4.39 6.60
CA LEU A 57 17.03 -3.27 7.43
C LEU A 57 16.74 -1.92 6.78
N ALA A 58 16.87 -1.80 5.46
CA ALA A 58 16.53 -0.55 4.75
C ALA A 58 15.04 -0.25 4.83
N VAL A 59 14.15 -1.24 4.66
CA VAL A 59 12.69 -1.09 4.85
C VAL A 59 12.37 -0.65 6.30
N ALA A 60 12.99 -1.30 7.29
CA ALA A 60 12.81 -0.95 8.70
C ALA A 60 13.38 0.43 9.05
N ASP A 61 14.52 0.84 8.45
CA ASP A 61 15.12 2.16 8.64
C ASP A 61 14.22 3.27 8.08
N VAL A 62 13.54 3.01 6.94
CA VAL A 62 12.54 3.95 6.39
C VAL A 62 11.39 4.13 7.38
N ALA A 63 10.84 3.05 7.96
CA ALA A 63 9.78 3.13 8.97
C ALA A 63 10.20 3.97 10.19
N ALA A 64 11.44 3.80 10.65
CA ALA A 64 12.02 4.53 11.78
C ALA A 64 12.39 5.98 11.48
N THR A 65 12.34 6.44 10.21
CA THR A 65 12.82 7.76 9.82
C THR A 65 11.68 8.76 9.68
N HIS A 66 11.88 9.95 10.24
CA HIS A 66 11.03 11.11 9.99
C HIS A 66 11.88 12.26 9.45
N HIS A 67 11.60 12.71 8.24
CA HIS A 67 12.46 13.68 7.53
C HIS A 67 12.33 15.13 7.99
N TYR A 68 11.39 15.46 8.91
CA TYR A 68 11.09 16.85 9.31
C TYR A 68 11.10 17.12 10.80
N ARG A 69 10.76 16.12 11.61
CA ARG A 69 10.62 16.25 13.05
C ARG A 69 11.23 15.05 13.74
N PRO A 70 11.81 15.21 14.95
CA PRO A 70 12.09 14.06 15.80
C PRO A 70 10.80 13.27 16.04
N LEU A 71 10.85 11.96 15.94
CA LEU A 71 9.70 11.11 16.26
C LEU A 71 9.53 11.05 17.77
N SER A 72 8.32 11.30 18.24
CA SER A 72 7.92 11.04 19.63
C SER A 72 7.57 9.56 19.86
N SER A 73 7.24 8.81 18.79
CA SER A 73 7.04 7.37 18.81
C SER A 73 7.50 6.80 17.46
N THR A 74 8.30 5.76 17.48
CA THR A 74 8.76 5.03 16.31
C THR A 74 7.82 3.86 16.07
N PHE A 75 7.07 3.92 14.96
CA PHE A 75 6.46 2.73 14.39
C PHE A 75 7.52 2.09 13.49
N LEU A 76 7.87 0.84 13.76
CA LEU A 76 8.92 0.11 13.04
C LEU A 76 8.32 -1.01 12.16
N ASP A 77 7.08 -0.87 11.79
CA ASP A 77 6.15 -1.94 11.43
C ASP A 77 6.06 -2.13 9.91
N PRO A 78 6.90 -2.95 9.25
CA PRO A 78 6.65 -3.30 7.87
C PRO A 78 5.41 -4.19 7.75
N VAL A 79 4.66 -3.94 6.67
CA VAL A 79 3.60 -4.83 6.20
C VAL A 79 4.23 -5.92 5.36
N VAL A 80 3.92 -7.18 5.66
CA VAL A 80 4.39 -8.35 4.92
C VAL A 80 3.22 -8.99 4.19
N THR A 81 3.34 -9.12 2.87
CA THR A 81 2.34 -9.77 2.01
C THR A 81 2.97 -10.96 1.30
N ALA A 82 2.35 -12.12 1.41
CA ALA A 82 2.60 -13.27 0.55
C ALA A 82 1.57 -13.28 -0.57
N GLY A 83 2.01 -13.30 -1.81
CA GLY A 83 1.15 -13.17 -3.00
C GLY A 83 1.12 -14.42 -3.89
N GLY A 84 1.51 -15.58 -3.36
CA GLY A 84 1.57 -16.84 -4.11
C GLY A 84 2.85 -17.00 -4.94
N ASP A 85 3.44 -15.93 -5.40
CA ASP A 85 4.65 -15.91 -6.27
C ASP A 85 5.88 -15.26 -5.61
N ARG A 86 5.66 -14.44 -4.59
CA ARG A 86 6.70 -13.65 -3.90
C ARG A 86 6.27 -13.18 -2.51
N LEU A 87 7.26 -12.76 -1.71
CA LEU A 87 7.03 -12.01 -0.48
C LEU A 87 7.28 -10.52 -0.72
N ARG A 88 6.37 -9.67 -0.25
CA ARG A 88 6.53 -8.21 -0.27
C ARG A 88 6.60 -7.69 1.17
N MET A 89 7.59 -6.85 1.46
CA MET A 89 7.71 -6.14 2.73
C MET A 89 7.68 -4.64 2.47
N GLU A 90 6.70 -3.95 3.05
CA GLU A 90 6.43 -2.53 2.73
C GLU A 90 6.42 -1.68 3.99
N SER A 91 6.96 -0.48 3.91
CA SER A 91 6.91 0.50 4.99
C SER A 91 6.78 1.93 4.48
N PHE A 92 6.29 2.81 5.34
CA PHE A 92 6.34 4.26 5.12
C PHE A 92 7.22 4.92 6.17
N SER A 93 7.95 5.96 5.75
CA SER A 93 8.59 6.85 6.71
C SER A 93 7.55 7.49 7.64
N GLY A 94 7.97 7.88 8.84
CA GLY A 94 7.10 8.50 9.83
C GLY A 94 6.33 9.73 9.33
N CYS A 95 6.83 10.42 8.30
CA CYS A 95 6.14 11.51 7.59
C CYS A 95 5.33 11.04 6.38
N CYS A 96 5.27 9.74 6.09
CA CYS A 96 4.70 9.15 4.88
C CYS A 96 5.25 9.73 3.55
N GLY A 97 6.45 10.31 3.57
CA GLY A 97 7.08 10.92 2.38
C GLY A 97 7.94 9.95 1.57
N VAL A 98 8.26 8.79 2.15
CA VAL A 98 8.97 7.68 1.50
C VAL A 98 8.14 6.43 1.70
N HIS A 99 7.86 5.71 0.62
CA HIS A 99 7.36 4.35 0.64
C HIS A 99 8.51 3.43 0.21
N ALA A 100 8.86 2.47 1.06
CA ALA A 100 9.84 1.44 0.77
C ALA A 100 9.13 0.11 0.57
N ARG A 101 9.52 -0.62 -0.49
CA ARG A 101 9.03 -1.98 -0.76
C ARG A 101 10.18 -2.88 -1.16
N LEU A 102 10.32 -3.98 -0.45
CA LEU A 102 11.17 -5.10 -0.80
C LEU A 102 10.30 -6.23 -1.36
N ASP A 103 10.53 -6.60 -2.62
CA ASP A 103 9.96 -7.79 -3.25
C ASP A 103 11.03 -8.89 -3.23
N VAL A 104 10.78 -9.97 -2.52
CA VAL A 104 11.58 -11.20 -2.60
C VAL A 104 10.87 -12.13 -3.56
N LEU A 105 11.44 -12.26 -4.75
CA LEU A 105 10.90 -13.05 -5.85
C LEU A 105 11.13 -14.55 -5.61
N ALA A 106 10.44 -15.43 -6.33
CA ALA A 106 10.62 -16.87 -6.20
C ALA A 106 12.09 -17.34 -6.26
N PRO A 107 12.98 -16.81 -7.15
CA PRO A 107 14.40 -17.19 -7.12
C PRO A 107 15.17 -16.72 -5.87
N GLY A 108 14.62 -15.79 -5.10
CA GLY A 108 15.18 -15.31 -3.83
C GLY A 108 14.77 -16.14 -2.61
N LEU A 109 13.91 -17.14 -2.81
CA LEU A 109 13.33 -18.00 -1.79
C LEU A 109 13.72 -19.47 -2.03
N ASP A 110 14.07 -20.15 -0.97
CA ASP A 110 14.32 -21.60 -0.93
C ASP A 110 13.50 -22.21 0.20
N GLY A 111 12.40 -22.86 -0.14
CA GLY A 111 11.47 -23.38 0.85
C GLY A 111 10.19 -23.94 0.26
N GLY A 112 9.15 -24.00 1.09
CA GLY A 112 7.84 -24.44 0.67
C GLY A 112 7.11 -23.42 -0.24
N ASP A 113 5.89 -23.81 -0.65
CA ASP A 113 5.01 -22.94 -1.43
C ASP A 113 4.78 -21.60 -0.72
N ILE A 114 4.70 -20.53 -1.50
CA ILE A 114 4.31 -19.23 -1.02
C ILE A 114 2.78 -19.19 -1.01
N GLY A 115 2.20 -19.07 0.18
CA GLY A 115 0.76 -18.93 0.34
C GLY A 115 0.27 -17.51 0.08
N HIS A 116 -0.94 -17.23 0.54
CA HIS A 116 -1.60 -15.93 0.39
C HIS A 116 -1.96 -15.36 1.75
N GLY A 117 -1.64 -14.09 1.96
CA GLY A 117 -2.02 -13.38 3.17
C GLY A 117 -1.17 -12.17 3.45
N THR A 118 -1.63 -11.36 4.39
CA THR A 118 -0.94 -10.12 4.80
C THR A 118 -0.91 -10.01 6.32
N THR A 119 0.25 -9.67 6.85
CA THR A 119 0.44 -9.32 8.26
C THR A 119 1.29 -8.06 8.37
N ASN A 120 1.30 -7.42 9.53
CA ASN A 120 2.25 -6.35 9.83
C ASN A 120 2.90 -6.64 11.16
N VAL A 121 4.21 -6.50 11.21
CA VAL A 121 5.04 -6.88 12.35
C VAL A 121 6.05 -5.78 12.64
N ASP A 122 6.43 -5.62 13.91
CA ASP A 122 7.51 -4.72 14.29
C ASP A 122 8.87 -5.41 14.08
N ILE A 123 9.85 -4.72 13.48
CA ILE A 123 11.23 -5.22 13.41
C ILE A 123 12.02 -4.65 14.57
N ASN A 124 11.99 -5.37 15.69
CA ASN A 124 12.58 -4.98 16.95
C ASN A 124 14.11 -4.89 16.93
N THR A 125 14.67 -4.20 17.93
CA THR A 125 16.12 -4.05 18.09
C THR A 125 16.90 -5.38 18.11
N PRO A 126 16.45 -6.46 18.78
CA PRO A 126 17.12 -7.76 18.72
C PRO A 126 17.24 -8.31 17.30
N LEU A 127 16.13 -8.37 16.55
CA LEU A 127 16.14 -8.82 15.16
C LEU A 127 16.99 -7.90 14.28
N ARG A 128 16.89 -6.58 14.42
CA ARG A 128 17.73 -5.62 13.68
C ARG A 128 19.22 -5.86 13.90
N ARG A 129 19.63 -6.17 15.14
CA ARG A 129 21.04 -6.49 15.48
C ARG A 129 21.48 -7.79 14.85
N ALA A 130 20.66 -8.83 14.87
CA ALA A 130 20.95 -10.11 14.23
C ALA A 130 21.11 -9.94 12.71
N LEU A 131 20.16 -9.27 12.04
CA LEU A 131 20.23 -8.97 10.61
C LEU A 131 21.49 -8.15 10.25
N ALA A 132 21.88 -7.19 11.09
CA ALA A 132 23.07 -6.36 10.85
C ALA A 132 24.41 -7.12 10.98
N ARG A 133 24.44 -8.24 11.71
CA ARG A 133 25.62 -9.08 11.92
C ARG A 133 25.73 -10.21 10.93
N LEU A 134 24.68 -10.47 10.15
CA LEU A 134 24.61 -11.62 9.26
C LEU A 134 25.78 -11.63 8.27
N GLY A 135 26.60 -12.66 8.32
CA GLY A 135 27.73 -12.88 7.45
C GLY A 135 27.36 -13.53 6.11
N GLY A 136 28.34 -13.66 5.21
CA GLY A 136 28.09 -14.16 3.85
C GLY A 136 27.65 -15.63 3.77
N LEU A 137 27.97 -16.43 4.78
CA LEU A 137 27.63 -17.86 4.86
C LEU A 137 26.53 -18.18 5.87
N ASP A 138 26.04 -17.17 6.57
CA ASP A 138 25.00 -17.37 7.59
C ASP A 138 23.63 -17.55 6.90
N PRO A 139 22.87 -18.60 7.26
CA PRO A 139 21.53 -18.77 6.74
C PRO A 139 20.56 -17.76 7.36
N LEU A 140 19.57 -17.34 6.58
CA LEU A 140 18.42 -16.57 7.05
C LEU A 140 17.15 -17.33 6.68
N ARG A 141 16.52 -17.96 7.66
CA ARG A 141 15.21 -18.57 7.50
C ARG A 141 14.14 -17.60 7.94
N LEU A 142 13.09 -17.48 7.12
CA LEU A 142 11.89 -16.73 7.44
C LEU A 142 10.69 -17.68 7.53
N ARG A 143 9.86 -17.47 8.55
CA ARG A 143 8.54 -18.07 8.65
C ARG A 143 7.54 -16.94 8.84
N VAL A 144 6.59 -16.82 7.94
CA VAL A 144 5.58 -15.77 7.94
C VAL A 144 4.21 -16.39 8.11
N GLY A 145 3.43 -15.87 9.04
CA GLY A 145 2.06 -16.27 9.30
C GLY A 145 1.17 -15.06 9.54
N PRO A 146 -0.13 -15.26 9.78
CA PRO A 146 -1.09 -14.18 9.98
C PRO A 146 -0.82 -13.33 11.23
N GLU A 147 -0.20 -13.91 12.27
CA GLU A 147 -0.03 -13.28 13.58
C GLU A 147 1.43 -12.99 13.94
N GLU A 148 2.39 -13.50 13.16
CA GLU A 148 3.81 -13.34 13.46
C GLU A 148 4.72 -13.53 12.25
N LEU A 149 5.91 -12.96 12.36
CA LEU A 149 7.07 -13.25 11.54
C LEU A 149 8.17 -13.81 12.43
N GLU A 150 8.69 -14.99 12.09
CA GLU A 150 9.87 -15.57 12.72
C GLU A 150 11.05 -15.45 11.76
N ALA A 151 12.16 -14.89 12.25
CA ALA A 151 13.44 -14.93 11.58
C ALA A 151 14.42 -15.78 12.39
N ARG A 152 15.14 -16.69 11.74
CA ARG A 152 16.12 -17.55 12.39
C ARG A 152 17.48 -17.40 11.71
N THR A 153 18.50 -17.13 12.49
CA THR A 153 19.90 -17.02 12.11
C THR A 153 20.75 -17.91 13.03
N PHE A 154 22.06 -17.93 12.87
CA PHE A 154 22.95 -18.59 13.85
C PHE A 154 22.95 -17.90 15.22
N ASP A 155 22.63 -16.59 15.27
CA ASP A 155 22.50 -15.86 16.53
C ASP A 155 21.25 -16.26 17.34
N GLY A 156 20.27 -16.97 16.72
CA GLY A 156 19.08 -17.44 17.38
C GLY A 156 17.78 -17.30 16.59
N ARG A 157 16.68 -17.43 17.32
CA ARG A 157 15.31 -17.30 16.84
C ARG A 157 14.73 -15.97 17.32
N PHE A 158 14.20 -15.19 16.40
CA PHE A 158 13.57 -13.89 16.65
C PHE A 158 12.12 -13.97 16.15
N VAL A 159 11.18 -13.65 17.03
CA VAL A 159 9.73 -13.68 16.73
C VAL A 159 9.17 -12.28 16.92
N GLU A 160 8.64 -11.73 15.85
CA GLU A 160 7.96 -10.45 15.82
C GLU A 160 6.46 -10.68 15.69
N LYS A 161 5.71 -10.11 16.62
CA LYS A 161 4.25 -10.26 16.66
C LYS A 161 3.57 -9.20 15.82
N LYS A 162 2.36 -9.53 15.36
CA LYS A 162 1.48 -8.61 14.66
C LYS A 162 1.17 -7.39 15.53
N VAL A 163 1.17 -6.23 14.90
CA VAL A 163 0.86 -4.93 15.49
C VAL A 163 -0.23 -4.21 14.71
N PRO A 164 -0.96 -3.24 15.30
CA PRO A 164 -1.97 -2.47 14.57
C PRO A 164 -1.36 -1.65 13.44
N LEU A 165 -1.95 -1.68 12.25
CA LEU A 165 -1.51 -0.87 11.11
C LEU A 165 -1.91 0.61 11.30
N PRO A 166 -0.98 1.58 11.23
CA PRO A 166 -1.29 2.99 11.40
C PRO A 166 -2.25 3.51 10.30
N GLU A 167 -3.33 4.20 10.67
CA GLU A 167 -4.32 4.72 9.70
C GLU A 167 -3.70 5.62 8.60
N ARG A 168 -2.63 6.37 8.94
CA ARG A 168 -1.93 7.20 7.96
C ARG A 168 -1.27 6.37 6.86
N TRP A 169 -0.85 5.13 7.15
CA TRP A 169 -0.26 4.23 6.17
C TRP A 169 -1.31 3.73 5.17
N LEU A 170 -2.54 3.50 5.62
CA LEU A 170 -3.64 3.10 4.72
C LEU A 170 -3.88 4.16 3.64
N ARG A 171 -3.94 5.44 4.05
CA ARG A 171 -4.00 6.55 3.08
C ARG A 171 -2.73 6.64 2.23
N GLY A 172 -1.58 6.35 2.82
CA GLY A 172 -0.31 6.29 2.13
C GLY A 172 -0.28 5.23 1.04
N PHE A 173 -0.76 4.01 1.33
CA PHE A 173 -0.86 2.92 0.35
C PHE A 173 -1.78 3.27 -0.82
N ALA A 174 -2.96 3.83 -0.55
CA ALA A 174 -3.88 4.27 -1.58
C ALA A 174 -3.26 5.31 -2.53
N GLU A 175 -2.58 6.30 -1.99
CA GLU A 175 -1.96 7.37 -2.77
C GLU A 175 -0.68 6.91 -3.49
N ALA A 176 0.16 6.10 -2.83
CA ALA A 176 1.41 5.61 -3.40
C ALA A 176 1.20 4.77 -4.67
N GLN A 177 0.14 3.93 -4.71
CA GLN A 177 -0.15 3.12 -5.90
C GLN A 177 -0.59 3.98 -7.09
N ILE A 178 -1.40 5.04 -6.87
CA ILE A 178 -1.81 5.96 -7.94
C ILE A 178 -0.61 6.71 -8.48
N VAL A 179 0.22 7.22 -7.57
CA VAL A 179 1.47 7.88 -7.95
C VAL A 179 2.35 6.93 -8.74
N ALA A 180 2.54 5.70 -8.26
CA ALA A 180 3.37 4.70 -8.93
C ALA A 180 2.82 4.32 -10.31
N ALA A 181 1.50 4.17 -10.46
CA ALA A 181 0.87 3.85 -11.74
C ALA A 181 1.04 4.95 -12.81
N GLY A 182 1.34 6.18 -12.39
CA GLY A 182 1.66 7.30 -13.30
C GLY A 182 3.15 7.45 -13.62
N LEU A 183 4.03 6.60 -13.08
CA LEU A 183 5.47 6.68 -13.34
C LEU A 183 5.88 5.76 -14.50
N VAL A 184 6.83 6.25 -15.29
CA VAL A 184 7.43 5.49 -16.40
C VAL A 184 8.94 5.35 -16.19
N PRO A 185 9.59 4.30 -16.77
CA PRO A 185 11.04 4.15 -16.73
C PRO A 185 11.74 5.36 -17.37
N ARG A 186 12.72 5.92 -16.67
CA ARG A 186 13.49 7.11 -17.11
C ARG A 186 14.97 6.79 -17.31
N ALA A 187 15.52 5.88 -16.53
CA ALA A 187 16.91 5.45 -16.65
C ALA A 187 17.13 4.09 -15.98
N GLU A 188 18.14 3.38 -16.49
CA GLU A 188 18.72 2.22 -15.82
C GLU A 188 20.26 2.39 -15.78
N ILE A 189 20.84 2.31 -14.59
CA ILE A 189 22.27 2.54 -14.37
C ILE A 189 22.89 1.40 -13.55
N PRO A 190 24.20 1.10 -13.70
CA PRO A 190 24.91 0.16 -12.84
C PRO A 190 24.92 0.63 -11.38
N ALA A 191 24.83 -0.30 -10.44
CA ALA A 191 24.86 0.02 -9.01
C ALA A 191 26.09 0.85 -8.56
N PRO A 192 27.32 0.66 -9.08
CA PRO A 192 28.46 1.52 -8.75
C PRO A 192 28.25 3.00 -9.13
N GLN A 193 27.55 3.28 -10.24
CA GLN A 193 27.22 4.65 -10.67
C GLN A 193 26.18 5.28 -9.74
N ALA A 194 25.16 4.51 -9.36
CA ALA A 194 24.18 4.96 -8.35
C ALA A 194 24.88 5.25 -7.00
N ALA A 195 25.81 4.40 -6.57
CA ALA A 195 26.57 4.62 -5.34
C ALA A 195 27.47 5.86 -5.44
N ALA A 196 28.08 6.15 -6.59
CA ALA A 196 28.86 7.37 -6.81
C ALA A 196 27.96 8.62 -6.72
N LEU A 197 26.78 8.58 -7.35
CA LEU A 197 25.80 9.65 -7.23
C LEU A 197 25.41 9.89 -5.78
N LEU A 198 25.02 8.83 -5.02
CA LEU A 198 24.60 9.00 -3.62
C LEU A 198 25.69 9.60 -2.74
N ARG A 199 26.97 9.25 -2.99
CA ARG A 199 28.11 9.88 -2.28
C ARG A 199 28.25 11.36 -2.59
N SER A 200 27.86 11.81 -3.78
CA SER A 200 27.92 13.22 -4.21
C SER A 200 26.76 14.07 -3.68
N LEU A 201 25.69 13.41 -3.19
CA LEU A 201 24.53 14.14 -2.65
C LEU A 201 24.86 14.80 -1.31
N PRO A 202 24.30 15.98 -1.02
CA PRO A 202 24.49 16.65 0.26
C PRO A 202 23.97 15.77 1.41
N ARG A 203 24.78 15.64 2.44
CA ARG A 203 24.34 15.01 3.68
C ARG A 203 23.44 15.96 4.46
N PRO A 204 22.38 15.44 5.13
CA PRO A 204 21.55 16.27 5.99
C PRO A 204 22.40 16.82 7.13
N THR A 205 22.33 18.14 7.33
CA THR A 205 22.90 18.78 8.51
C THR A 205 21.78 19.26 9.42
N LEU A 206 21.99 19.31 10.73
CA LEU A 206 21.02 19.80 11.72
C LEU A 206 20.55 21.25 11.45
N ARG A 207 21.30 21.99 10.65
CA ARG A 207 21.05 23.40 10.26
C ARG A 207 20.55 23.57 8.83
N SER A 208 20.25 22.51 8.11
CA SER A 208 19.78 22.62 6.72
C SER A 208 18.43 23.31 6.70
N GLY A 209 18.40 24.49 6.05
CA GLY A 209 17.17 25.20 5.67
C GLY A 209 16.27 24.38 4.75
N PRO A 210 15.26 24.99 4.08
CA PRO A 210 14.34 24.28 3.21
C PRO A 210 15.12 23.48 2.17
N ARG A 211 14.86 22.18 2.15
CA ARG A 211 15.59 21.19 1.34
C ARG A 211 15.36 21.49 -0.13
N THR A 212 16.42 21.88 -0.83
CA THR A 212 16.35 22.20 -2.25
C THR A 212 16.06 20.95 -3.05
N THR A 213 15.02 21.00 -3.87
CA THR A 213 14.77 20.01 -4.91
C THR A 213 15.94 20.05 -5.91
N ARG A 214 16.43 18.88 -6.29
CA ARG A 214 17.48 18.70 -7.30
C ARG A 214 16.94 17.85 -8.42
N TRP A 215 17.71 17.78 -9.50
CA TRP A 215 17.39 16.90 -10.64
C TRP A 215 18.63 16.09 -11.01
N VAL A 216 18.40 14.96 -11.67
CA VAL A 216 19.44 14.19 -12.34
C VAL A 216 19.07 14.04 -13.80
N VAL A 217 20.04 14.19 -14.68
CA VAL A 217 19.89 13.96 -16.12
C VAL A 217 20.52 12.62 -16.46
N PRO A 218 19.75 11.68 -17.02
CA PRO A 218 20.33 10.46 -17.56
C PRO A 218 21.25 10.77 -18.75
N GLU A 219 22.50 10.30 -18.69
CA GLU A 219 23.50 10.40 -19.76
C GLU A 219 24.10 9.01 -20.01
N GLY A 220 23.46 8.25 -20.90
CA GLY A 220 23.78 6.84 -21.12
C GLY A 220 23.59 6.01 -19.86
N ARG A 221 24.69 5.45 -19.31
CA ARG A 221 24.67 4.63 -18.08
C ARG A 221 25.06 5.42 -16.81
N THR A 222 25.00 6.74 -16.85
CA THR A 222 25.33 7.63 -15.74
C THR A 222 24.22 8.64 -15.47
N LEU A 223 24.32 9.33 -14.33
CA LEU A 223 23.40 10.39 -13.93
C LEU A 223 24.20 11.64 -13.59
N ARG A 224 23.92 12.73 -14.27
CA ARG A 224 24.52 14.03 -13.96
C ARG A 224 23.59 14.85 -13.06
N PRO A 225 23.99 15.20 -11.83
CA PRO A 225 23.20 16.07 -10.96
C PRO A 225 23.12 17.49 -11.53
N VAL A 226 21.92 18.10 -11.46
CA VAL A 226 21.68 19.48 -11.84
C VAL A 226 20.79 20.16 -10.80
N THR A 227 20.88 21.48 -10.71
CA THR A 227 20.16 22.29 -9.70
C THR A 227 18.82 22.84 -10.21
N ARG A 228 18.58 22.77 -11.51
CA ARG A 228 17.36 23.30 -12.15
C ARG A 228 16.67 22.21 -12.99
N PRO A 229 15.35 22.28 -13.14
CA PRO A 229 14.65 21.39 -14.05
C PRO A 229 15.18 21.60 -15.48
N CYS A 230 15.29 20.49 -16.21
CA CYS A 230 15.71 20.49 -17.62
C CYS A 230 15.00 19.34 -18.35
N PRO A 231 14.88 19.43 -19.69
CA PRO A 231 14.29 18.36 -20.49
C PRO A 231 14.98 17.02 -20.23
N GLY A 232 14.20 15.95 -20.06
CA GLY A 232 14.70 14.60 -19.75
C GLY A 232 15.21 14.42 -18.30
N GLY A 233 15.27 15.47 -17.50
CA GLY A 233 15.70 15.40 -16.11
C GLY A 233 14.67 14.71 -15.21
N VAL A 234 15.16 13.98 -14.22
CA VAL A 234 14.36 13.33 -13.16
C VAL A 234 14.51 14.12 -11.86
N CYS A 235 13.41 14.45 -11.23
CA CYS A 235 13.38 15.18 -9.97
C CYS A 235 13.98 14.34 -8.82
N LEU A 236 14.72 14.98 -7.92
CA LEU A 236 15.16 14.42 -6.63
C LEU A 236 14.54 15.24 -5.49
N PRO A 237 13.33 14.94 -5.11
CA PRO A 237 12.64 15.68 -4.06
C PRO A 237 13.18 15.26 -2.68
N GLY A 238 14.14 16.03 -2.14
CA GLY A 238 14.85 15.69 -0.90
C GLY A 238 15.80 14.51 -1.09
N ALA A 239 16.93 14.76 -1.72
CA ALA A 239 17.95 13.77 -2.09
C ALA A 239 18.45 12.92 -0.91
N GLU A 240 18.41 13.44 0.31
CA GLU A 240 18.76 12.73 1.54
C GLU A 240 17.86 11.51 1.83
N ARG A 241 16.66 11.47 1.25
CA ARG A 241 15.73 10.32 1.40
C ARG A 241 16.25 9.07 0.71
N LEU A 242 17.17 9.22 -0.25
CA LEU A 242 17.83 8.11 -0.95
C LEU A 242 19.01 7.51 -0.18
N LEU A 243 19.50 8.15 0.89
CA LEU A 243 20.68 7.68 1.62
C LEU A 243 20.50 6.29 2.22
N THR A 244 19.27 5.88 2.49
CA THR A 244 18.93 4.51 2.94
C THR A 244 19.40 3.44 1.96
N LEU A 245 19.46 3.74 0.64
CA LEU A 245 19.95 2.82 -0.38
C LEU A 245 21.47 2.57 -0.29
N GLY A 246 22.23 3.45 0.35
CA GLY A 246 23.70 3.41 0.31
C GLY A 246 24.31 2.08 0.74
N ARG A 247 23.72 1.41 1.74
CA ARG A 247 24.19 0.11 2.21
C ARG A 247 23.70 -1.06 1.34
N VAL A 248 22.57 -0.87 0.62
CA VAL A 248 21.98 -1.92 -0.22
C VAL A 248 22.71 -2.02 -1.56
N LEU A 249 23.22 -0.91 -2.08
CA LEU A 249 23.87 -0.83 -3.40
C LEU A 249 25.12 -1.73 -3.54
N ARG A 250 25.76 -2.11 -2.42
CA ARG A 250 26.91 -3.06 -2.47
C ARG A 250 26.52 -4.47 -2.92
N HIS A 251 25.22 -4.84 -2.81
CA HIS A 251 24.68 -6.12 -3.22
C HIS A 251 23.93 -6.04 -4.56
N ALA A 252 23.78 -4.82 -5.10
CA ALA A 252 22.96 -4.56 -6.25
C ALA A 252 23.73 -4.76 -7.58
N THR A 253 22.99 -5.12 -8.62
CA THR A 253 23.47 -5.16 -10.00
C THR A 253 23.21 -3.85 -10.72
N THR A 254 21.96 -3.39 -10.70
CA THR A 254 21.49 -2.18 -11.38
C THR A 254 20.52 -1.41 -10.52
N VAL A 255 20.32 -0.15 -10.89
CA VAL A 255 19.28 0.72 -10.31
C VAL A 255 18.43 1.28 -11.45
N ARG A 256 17.12 1.08 -11.37
CA ARG A 256 16.14 1.66 -12.27
C ARG A 256 15.51 2.89 -11.63
N ILE A 257 15.25 3.89 -12.45
CA ILE A 257 14.68 5.16 -12.01
C ILE A 257 13.41 5.41 -12.81
N TYR A 258 12.35 5.70 -12.09
CA TYR A 258 11.03 5.97 -12.65
C TYR A 258 10.61 7.40 -12.29
N GLY A 259 9.99 8.09 -13.22
CA GLY A 259 9.48 9.45 -13.03
C GLY A 259 8.26 9.69 -13.90
N PRO A 260 7.61 10.85 -13.79
CA PRO A 260 6.48 11.22 -14.65
C PRO A 260 6.86 11.17 -16.13
N GLY A 261 5.85 11.02 -16.99
CA GLY A 261 6.02 11.11 -18.45
C GLY A 261 6.65 12.45 -18.88
N ALA A 262 7.12 12.51 -20.13
CA ALA A 262 7.81 13.71 -20.63
C ALA A 262 6.91 14.94 -20.65
N GLU A 263 5.61 14.78 -20.84
CA GLU A 263 4.60 15.85 -20.90
C GLU A 263 4.37 16.50 -19.53
N ASP A 264 4.55 15.76 -18.43
CA ASP A 264 4.34 16.24 -17.07
C ASP A 264 5.61 16.85 -16.44
N ALA A 265 6.75 16.74 -17.09
CA ALA A 265 8.05 17.15 -16.55
C ALA A 265 8.26 18.67 -16.52
N GLY A 266 7.35 19.48 -17.09
CA GLY A 266 7.50 20.93 -17.29
C GLY A 266 7.05 21.83 -16.13
N SER A 267 6.35 21.31 -15.12
CA SER A 267 5.96 22.13 -13.96
C SER A 267 7.16 22.28 -13.01
N GLY A 268 7.67 23.46 -12.82
CA GLY A 268 8.84 23.77 -11.97
C GLY A 268 8.73 23.41 -10.48
N GLY A 269 7.76 22.57 -10.12
CA GLY A 269 7.56 21.95 -8.81
C GLY A 269 8.26 20.60 -8.67
N GLY A 270 8.30 20.07 -7.45
CA GLY A 270 8.74 18.69 -7.21
C GLY A 270 7.78 17.68 -7.84
N THR A 271 8.31 16.64 -8.47
CA THR A 271 7.54 15.51 -8.99
C THR A 271 7.88 14.24 -8.22
N PRO A 272 6.94 13.27 -8.13
CA PRO A 272 7.25 11.98 -7.51
C PRO A 272 8.31 11.24 -8.34
N VAL A 273 9.06 10.37 -7.69
CA VAL A 273 10.09 9.56 -8.32
C VAL A 273 10.24 8.25 -7.58
N ALA A 274 10.51 7.16 -8.30
CA ALA A 274 10.87 5.90 -7.69
C ALA A 274 12.28 5.45 -8.09
N TRP A 275 12.96 4.82 -7.15
CA TRP A 275 14.28 4.23 -7.31
C TRP A 275 14.19 2.75 -6.95
N GLU A 276 14.39 1.89 -7.93
CA GLU A 276 14.38 0.44 -7.76
C GLU A 276 15.81 -0.10 -7.83
N VAL A 277 16.23 -0.75 -6.77
CA VAL A 277 17.52 -1.43 -6.66
C VAL A 277 17.30 -2.91 -6.96
N VAL A 278 17.92 -3.42 -8.02
CA VAL A 278 17.85 -4.83 -8.42
C VAL A 278 18.93 -5.61 -7.70
N LEU A 279 18.51 -6.62 -6.96
CA LEU A 279 19.31 -7.50 -6.12
C LEU A 279 19.18 -8.96 -6.62
N PRO A 280 20.08 -9.88 -6.24
CA PRO A 280 19.91 -11.30 -6.55
C PRO A 280 18.59 -11.85 -5.97
N GLY A 281 17.66 -12.22 -6.86
CA GLY A 281 16.33 -12.73 -6.48
C GLY A 281 15.40 -11.72 -5.79
N MET A 282 15.72 -10.42 -5.76
CA MET A 282 14.97 -9.41 -5.03
C MET A 282 14.97 -8.04 -5.72
N ARG A 283 14.03 -7.18 -5.35
CA ARG A 283 13.98 -5.77 -5.74
C ARG A 283 13.63 -4.91 -4.53
N LEU A 284 14.38 -3.83 -4.30
CA LEU A 284 14.05 -2.82 -3.30
C LEU A 284 13.67 -1.52 -3.99
N THR A 285 12.43 -1.09 -3.84
CA THR A 285 11.90 0.15 -4.41
C THR A 285 11.71 1.19 -3.34
N LEU A 286 12.23 2.41 -3.55
CA LEU A 286 11.87 3.61 -2.80
C LEU A 286 11.05 4.53 -3.68
N LEU A 287 9.80 4.77 -3.33
CA LEU A 287 8.95 5.78 -3.94
C LEU A 287 8.97 7.03 -3.07
N LEU A 288 9.30 8.18 -3.66
CA LEU A 288 9.41 9.47 -2.98
C LEU A 288 8.24 10.38 -3.37
N SER A 289 7.57 10.95 -2.37
CA SER A 289 6.53 11.97 -2.61
C SER A 289 7.13 13.23 -3.23
N PRO A 290 6.34 14.01 -4.01
CA PRO A 290 6.83 15.20 -4.74
C PRO A 290 7.51 16.22 -3.85
N HIS A 291 7.04 16.35 -2.64
CA HIS A 291 7.57 17.31 -1.67
C HIS A 291 8.05 16.58 -0.43
N ALA A 292 9.31 16.81 -0.10
CA ALA A 292 9.86 16.25 1.10
C ALA A 292 9.04 16.62 2.38
N ALA A 293 8.32 17.77 2.42
CA ALA A 293 7.45 18.19 3.55
C ALA A 293 6.02 17.65 3.50
N ARG A 294 5.65 16.85 2.49
CA ARG A 294 4.32 16.26 2.35
C ARG A 294 4.47 14.78 2.07
N GLY A 295 3.83 13.99 2.92
CA GLY A 295 3.74 12.56 2.69
C GLY A 295 2.58 12.19 1.77
N PHE A 296 2.60 10.98 1.24
CA PHE A 296 1.54 10.42 0.41
C PHE A 296 0.16 10.54 1.06
N SER A 297 0.04 10.37 2.38
CA SER A 297 -1.24 10.53 3.11
C SER A 297 -1.86 11.93 3.02
N GLY A 298 -1.19 12.91 2.44
CA GLY A 298 -1.63 14.31 2.34
C GLY A 298 -1.83 14.84 0.92
N GLU A 299 -1.44 14.10 -0.12
CA GLU A 299 -1.50 14.57 -1.51
C GLU A 299 -2.94 14.62 -2.04
N GLY A 300 -3.72 13.57 -1.88
CA GLY A 300 -5.15 13.54 -2.22
C GLY A 300 -5.43 13.36 -3.72
N GLY A 301 -4.52 12.79 -4.48
CA GLY A 301 -4.74 12.38 -5.88
C GLY A 301 -5.83 11.32 -5.98
N VAL A 302 -5.84 10.38 -5.04
CA VAL A 302 -6.87 9.34 -4.91
C VAL A 302 -8.30 9.88 -4.85
N LEU A 303 -8.50 11.08 -4.32
CA LEU A 303 -9.85 11.65 -4.15
C LEU A 303 -10.57 11.92 -5.46
N THR A 304 -9.83 12.15 -6.53
CA THR A 304 -10.38 12.37 -7.86
C THR A 304 -11.11 11.13 -8.38
N ASP A 305 -10.50 9.97 -8.23
CA ASP A 305 -11.05 8.69 -8.69
C ASP A 305 -12.14 8.17 -7.73
N LEU A 306 -11.97 8.39 -6.40
CA LEU A 306 -12.99 8.06 -5.41
C LEU A 306 -14.27 8.92 -5.51
N ALA A 307 -14.22 10.03 -6.25
CA ALA A 307 -15.37 10.93 -6.45
C ALA A 307 -16.20 10.58 -7.70
N THR A 308 -15.99 9.45 -8.35
CA THR A 308 -16.84 8.99 -9.46
C THR A 308 -18.09 8.30 -8.92
N GLY A 309 -19.25 8.58 -9.53
CA GLY A 309 -20.55 8.09 -9.03
C GLY A 309 -20.76 6.57 -9.20
N THR A 310 -20.01 5.94 -10.11
CA THR A 310 -20.08 4.49 -10.40
C THR A 310 -18.96 3.68 -9.76
N ALA A 311 -17.94 4.34 -9.20
CA ALA A 311 -16.70 3.69 -8.76
C ALA A 311 -16.90 2.60 -7.69
N ASP A 312 -17.80 2.81 -6.75
CA ASP A 312 -18.05 1.84 -5.69
C ASP A 312 -18.70 0.55 -6.24
N ARG A 313 -19.69 0.68 -7.14
CA ARG A 313 -20.34 -0.47 -7.80
C ARG A 313 -19.36 -1.21 -8.72
N ASP A 314 -18.55 -0.48 -9.46
CA ASP A 314 -17.52 -1.07 -10.32
C ASP A 314 -16.45 -1.79 -9.47
N ALA A 315 -16.10 -1.22 -8.32
CA ALA A 315 -15.18 -1.85 -7.38
C ALA A 315 -15.72 -3.16 -6.80
N GLU A 316 -17.01 -3.21 -6.43
CA GLU A 316 -17.66 -4.46 -6.00
C GLU A 316 -17.63 -5.53 -7.11
N ARG A 317 -17.90 -5.13 -8.37
CA ARG A 317 -17.85 -6.02 -9.52
C ARG A 317 -16.44 -6.57 -9.77
N VAL A 318 -15.42 -5.71 -9.73
CA VAL A 318 -14.03 -6.13 -9.88
C VAL A 318 -13.58 -6.99 -8.70
N ALA A 319 -13.95 -6.62 -7.45
CA ALA A 319 -13.59 -7.38 -6.26
C ALA A 319 -14.12 -8.81 -6.29
N GLY A 320 -15.31 -9.03 -6.85
CA GLY A 320 -15.90 -10.37 -7.01
C GLY A 320 -15.14 -11.29 -7.97
N LEU A 321 -14.22 -10.74 -8.77
CA LEU A 321 -13.38 -11.49 -9.71
C LEU A 321 -11.95 -11.70 -9.20
N LEU A 322 -11.56 -11.03 -8.09
CA LEU A 322 -10.20 -11.15 -7.55
C LEU A 322 -10.01 -12.47 -6.78
N ALA A 323 -8.95 -13.19 -7.12
CA ALA A 323 -8.58 -14.48 -6.51
C ALA A 323 -7.09 -14.54 -6.16
N TRP A 324 -6.53 -13.49 -5.55
CA TRP A 324 -5.11 -13.39 -5.17
C TRP A 324 -4.15 -13.44 -6.36
N GLU A 325 -4.56 -12.86 -7.49
CA GLU A 325 -3.66 -12.78 -8.64
C GLU A 325 -2.38 -12.02 -8.26
N PRO A 326 -1.20 -12.59 -8.59
CA PRO A 326 0.08 -11.91 -8.42
C PRO A 326 0.21 -10.69 -9.34
N THR A 327 -0.53 -10.69 -10.45
CA THR A 327 -0.62 -9.62 -11.45
C THR A 327 -2.05 -9.47 -11.93
N ILE A 328 -2.59 -8.26 -11.85
CA ILE A 328 -3.93 -7.90 -12.38
C ILE A 328 -3.70 -7.01 -13.59
N ASP A 329 -3.99 -7.52 -14.78
CA ASP A 329 -3.96 -6.75 -16.02
C ASP A 329 -5.28 -5.99 -16.22
N VAL A 330 -5.17 -4.67 -16.48
CA VAL A 330 -6.35 -3.80 -16.65
C VAL A 330 -7.15 -4.15 -17.93
N ALA A 331 -6.48 -4.58 -18.99
CA ALA A 331 -7.15 -4.92 -20.25
C ALA A 331 -7.90 -6.25 -20.12
N GLU A 332 -7.29 -7.25 -19.50
CA GLU A 332 -7.94 -8.52 -19.20
C GLU A 332 -9.14 -8.32 -18.26
N MET A 333 -8.95 -7.58 -17.17
CA MET A 333 -10.03 -7.25 -16.23
C MET A 333 -11.15 -6.46 -16.90
N SER A 334 -10.85 -5.58 -17.87
CA SER A 334 -11.82 -4.83 -18.66
C SER A 334 -12.74 -5.77 -19.46
N VAL A 335 -12.18 -6.82 -20.05
CA VAL A 335 -12.95 -7.85 -20.76
C VAL A 335 -13.81 -8.66 -19.80
N LEU A 336 -13.22 -9.15 -18.69
CA LEU A 336 -13.90 -10.00 -17.71
C LEU A 336 -15.09 -9.31 -17.05
N CYS A 337 -14.94 -8.04 -16.66
CA CYS A 337 -16.03 -7.30 -16.03
C CYS A 337 -16.90 -6.48 -17.00
N GLY A 338 -16.59 -6.46 -18.31
CA GLY A 338 -17.34 -5.70 -19.31
C GLY A 338 -17.34 -4.18 -19.02
N LEU A 339 -16.26 -3.66 -18.46
CA LEU A 339 -16.08 -2.24 -18.16
C LEU A 339 -14.95 -1.64 -19.02
N PRO A 340 -15.06 -0.38 -19.47
CA PRO A 340 -13.95 0.27 -20.15
C PRO A 340 -12.73 0.41 -19.21
N PRO A 341 -11.48 0.40 -19.74
CA PRO A 341 -10.25 0.42 -18.94
C PRO A 341 -10.15 1.56 -17.92
N GLN A 342 -10.72 2.72 -18.22
CA GLN A 342 -10.75 3.86 -17.28
C GLN A 342 -11.62 3.56 -16.06
N ARG A 343 -12.78 2.90 -16.23
CA ARG A 343 -13.65 2.50 -15.12
C ARG A 343 -13.01 1.39 -14.29
N VAL A 344 -12.31 0.45 -14.93
CA VAL A 344 -11.51 -0.56 -14.21
C VAL A 344 -10.43 0.10 -13.35
N ARG A 345 -9.69 1.08 -13.89
CA ARG A 345 -8.68 1.81 -13.09
C ARG A 345 -9.31 2.56 -11.93
N ALA A 346 -10.45 3.22 -12.10
CA ALA A 346 -11.17 3.88 -11.02
C ALA A 346 -11.62 2.86 -9.95
N ALA A 347 -12.16 1.71 -10.35
CA ALA A 347 -12.50 0.61 -9.45
C ALA A 347 -11.27 0.09 -8.67
N LEU A 348 -10.15 -0.13 -9.36
CA LEU A 348 -8.89 -0.53 -8.72
C LEU A 348 -8.37 0.55 -7.75
N THR A 349 -8.62 1.84 -8.01
CA THR A 349 -8.31 2.91 -7.07
C THR A 349 -9.14 2.80 -5.79
N VAL A 350 -10.44 2.50 -5.89
CA VAL A 350 -11.33 2.26 -4.74
C VAL A 350 -10.85 1.04 -3.94
N LEU A 351 -10.54 -0.07 -4.63
CA LEU A 351 -10.02 -1.29 -3.99
C LEU A 351 -8.67 -1.05 -3.33
N GLY A 352 -7.81 -0.23 -3.93
CA GLY A 352 -6.55 0.18 -3.31
C GLY A 352 -6.75 1.04 -2.07
N ALA A 353 -7.73 1.96 -2.09
CA ALA A 353 -8.10 2.75 -0.92
C ALA A 353 -8.71 1.89 0.19
N SER A 354 -9.31 0.76 -0.18
CA SER A 354 -9.80 -0.28 0.73
C SER A 354 -8.74 -1.31 1.11
N GLY A 355 -7.51 -1.20 0.59
CA GLY A 355 -6.37 -2.07 0.93
C GLY A 355 -6.41 -3.46 0.31
N LEU A 356 -7.29 -3.68 -0.68
CA LEU A 356 -7.46 -4.98 -1.35
C LEU A 356 -6.49 -5.19 -2.51
N ILE A 357 -5.85 -4.13 -2.99
CA ILE A 357 -4.84 -4.23 -4.04
C ILE A 357 -3.63 -3.33 -3.75
N GLY A 358 -2.53 -3.58 -4.44
CA GLY A 358 -1.36 -2.72 -4.56
C GLY A 358 -0.93 -2.61 -6.02
N TYR A 359 0.09 -1.78 -6.29
CA TYR A 359 0.65 -1.60 -7.62
C TYR A 359 2.13 -1.98 -7.65
N ASP A 360 2.53 -2.82 -8.59
CA ASP A 360 3.92 -3.20 -8.83
C ASP A 360 4.49 -2.36 -9.97
N LEU A 361 5.39 -1.45 -9.62
CA LEU A 361 5.99 -0.51 -10.58
C LEU A 361 6.86 -1.21 -11.62
N ALA A 362 7.58 -2.27 -11.23
CA ALA A 362 8.46 -3.00 -12.14
C ALA A 362 7.69 -3.87 -13.13
N GLU A 363 6.57 -4.44 -12.70
CA GLU A 363 5.67 -5.21 -13.56
C GLU A 363 4.70 -4.31 -14.34
N GLY A 364 4.53 -3.03 -13.92
CA GLY A 364 3.54 -2.12 -14.51
C GLY A 364 2.10 -2.58 -14.26
N ALA A 365 1.85 -3.37 -13.21
CA ALA A 365 0.59 -4.05 -12.98
C ALA A 365 0.12 -3.94 -11.52
N TYR A 366 -1.18 -4.09 -11.32
CA TYR A 366 -1.76 -4.24 -9.99
C TYR A 366 -1.59 -5.67 -9.49
N PHE A 367 -1.69 -5.89 -8.19
CA PHE A 367 -1.70 -7.20 -7.54
C PHE A 367 -2.70 -7.24 -6.40
N HIS A 368 -3.30 -8.40 -6.15
CA HIS A 368 -4.23 -8.61 -5.05
C HIS A 368 -3.49 -8.72 -3.72
N ARG A 369 -4.05 -8.15 -2.66
CA ARG A 369 -3.63 -8.30 -1.25
C ARG A 369 -4.78 -7.91 -0.33
N HIS A 370 -4.69 -8.33 0.94
CA HIS A 370 -5.61 -7.87 1.98
C HIS A 370 -4.80 -7.18 3.08
N LEU A 371 -4.86 -5.85 3.15
CA LEU A 371 -4.28 -5.16 4.30
C LEU A 371 -5.10 -5.47 5.56
N PRO A 372 -4.46 -5.64 6.74
CA PRO A 372 -5.14 -6.05 7.97
C PRO A 372 -5.94 -4.90 8.61
N PHE A 373 -7.10 -4.56 8.02
CA PHE A 373 -8.04 -3.57 8.59
C PHE A 373 -9.49 -3.79 8.10
N SER A 374 -10.45 -3.20 8.81
CA SER A 374 -11.87 -3.31 8.44
C SER A 374 -12.23 -2.43 7.23
N THR A 375 -12.94 -2.97 6.27
CA THR A 375 -13.27 -2.39 4.95
C THR A 375 -14.21 -1.19 4.99
N GLY A 376 -15.06 -1.04 6.03
CA GLY A 376 -16.08 0.04 6.11
C GLY A 376 -15.55 1.45 6.36
N ALA A 377 -14.23 1.67 6.44
CA ALA A 377 -13.64 2.92 6.92
C ALA A 377 -12.98 3.78 5.82
N ALA A 378 -12.98 3.38 4.54
CA ALA A 378 -12.31 4.14 3.46
C ALA A 378 -12.87 5.57 3.33
N GLU A 379 -14.19 5.74 3.40
CA GLU A 379 -14.86 7.05 3.38
C GLU A 379 -14.54 7.90 4.59
N ASN A 380 -14.58 7.31 5.79
CA ASN A 380 -14.34 8.04 7.04
C ASN A 380 -12.92 8.59 7.13
N ARG A 381 -11.96 8.01 6.38
CA ARG A 381 -10.56 8.43 6.34
C ARG A 381 -10.30 9.64 5.47
N ASN A 382 -11.24 10.03 4.59
CA ASN A 382 -11.09 11.15 3.67
C ASN A 382 -12.10 12.28 3.98
N PRO A 383 -11.84 13.19 4.94
CA PRO A 383 -12.78 14.23 5.33
C PRO A 383 -13.28 15.11 4.19
N ARG A 384 -12.46 15.30 3.14
CA ARG A 384 -12.86 16.07 1.95
C ARG A 384 -13.88 15.32 1.10
N LEU A 385 -13.74 14.01 0.93
CA LEU A 385 -14.69 13.18 0.20
C LEU A 385 -16.00 13.08 0.98
N ARG A 386 -15.94 12.80 2.28
CA ARG A 386 -17.12 12.78 3.15
C ARG A 386 -17.88 14.11 3.10
N GLY A 387 -17.17 15.26 3.20
CA GLY A 387 -17.78 16.56 3.07
C GLY A 387 -18.36 16.86 1.67
N ALA A 388 -17.79 16.27 0.61
CA ALA A 388 -18.34 16.38 -0.74
C ALA A 388 -19.64 15.57 -0.88
N ARG A 389 -19.67 14.32 -0.40
CA ARG A 389 -20.87 13.47 -0.43
C ARG A 389 -22.01 14.04 0.42
N ALA A 390 -21.69 14.65 1.58
CA ALA A 390 -22.68 15.38 2.36
C ALA A 390 -23.31 16.54 1.56
N LEU A 391 -22.50 17.38 0.90
CA LEU A 391 -23.00 18.47 0.05
C LEU A 391 -23.88 17.97 -1.11
N VAL A 392 -23.60 16.80 -1.66
CA VAL A 392 -24.42 16.17 -2.71
C VAL A 392 -25.73 15.64 -2.11
N ALA A 393 -25.67 14.95 -0.96
CA ALA A 393 -26.85 14.42 -0.28
C ALA A 393 -27.82 15.54 0.17
N ASP A 394 -27.27 16.68 0.60
CA ASP A 394 -28.04 17.88 1.00
C ASP A 394 -28.62 18.64 -0.21
N GLY A 395 -28.35 18.19 -1.46
CA GLY A 395 -28.83 18.90 -2.67
C GLY A 395 -28.18 20.26 -2.89
N ALA A 396 -27.04 20.51 -2.22
CA ALA A 396 -26.35 21.80 -2.22
C ALA A 396 -25.43 22.02 -3.45
N VAL A 397 -25.64 21.27 -4.54
CA VAL A 397 -24.88 21.38 -5.80
C VAL A 397 -25.82 21.78 -6.94
N ARG A 398 -25.55 22.92 -7.59
CA ARG A 398 -26.35 23.43 -8.71
C ARG A 398 -25.44 23.75 -9.88
N THR A 399 -25.62 23.05 -10.99
CA THR A 399 -24.82 23.24 -12.21
C THR A 399 -25.57 24.09 -13.23
N ASP A 400 -24.87 25.03 -13.83
CA ASP A 400 -25.31 25.85 -14.95
C ASP A 400 -24.17 25.98 -15.98
N GLY A 401 -24.21 25.13 -16.99
CA GLY A 401 -23.13 24.99 -17.98
C GLY A 401 -21.79 24.61 -17.33
N ALA A 402 -20.76 25.42 -17.60
CA ALA A 402 -19.40 25.21 -17.03
C ALA A 402 -19.24 25.71 -15.58
N LEU A 403 -20.30 26.29 -15.01
CA LEU A 403 -20.29 26.84 -13.67
C LEU A 403 -21.12 25.95 -12.73
N THR A 404 -20.58 25.64 -11.57
CA THR A 404 -21.31 24.89 -10.54
C THR A 404 -21.23 25.64 -9.21
N TRP A 405 -22.39 25.94 -8.65
CA TRP A 405 -22.51 26.51 -7.32
C TRP A 405 -22.64 25.39 -6.28
N VAL A 406 -21.78 25.41 -5.26
CA VAL A 406 -21.72 24.37 -4.23
C VAL A 406 -21.79 25.00 -2.84
N GLY A 407 -22.74 24.54 -2.02
CA GLY A 407 -23.06 25.08 -0.71
C GLY A 407 -24.26 26.02 -0.71
N GLU A 408 -24.63 26.55 0.44
CA GLU A 408 -25.78 27.42 0.65
C GLU A 408 -25.40 28.73 1.34
N GLY A 409 -26.16 29.80 1.10
CA GLY A 409 -25.98 31.11 1.72
C GLY A 409 -24.57 31.67 1.54
N ASP A 410 -23.98 32.19 2.61
CA ASP A 410 -22.65 32.77 2.65
C ASP A 410 -21.52 31.74 2.49
N HIS A 411 -21.83 30.43 2.59
CA HIS A 411 -20.88 29.34 2.40
C HIS A 411 -20.91 28.78 0.98
N ARG A 412 -21.58 29.44 0.04
CA ARG A 412 -21.66 29.05 -1.36
C ARG A 412 -20.38 29.38 -2.10
N HIS A 413 -19.83 28.41 -2.80
CA HIS A 413 -18.62 28.54 -3.59
C HIS A 413 -18.88 28.24 -5.06
N LEU A 414 -18.17 28.96 -5.94
CA LEU A 414 -18.25 28.73 -7.37
C LEU A 414 -17.11 27.78 -7.79
N VAL A 415 -17.49 26.69 -8.45
CA VAL A 415 -16.57 25.80 -9.18
C VAL A 415 -16.73 26.07 -10.67
N ARG A 416 -15.60 26.27 -11.36
CA ARG A 416 -15.56 26.41 -12.83
C ARG A 416 -14.75 25.25 -13.37
N THR A 417 -15.27 24.55 -14.36
CA THR A 417 -14.59 23.50 -15.11
C THR A 417 -14.32 24.00 -16.53
N ASP A 418 -13.08 23.89 -17.00
CA ASP A 418 -12.71 24.22 -18.37
C ASP A 418 -12.97 23.03 -19.33
N ASP A 419 -12.81 23.30 -20.65
CA ASP A 419 -13.04 22.28 -21.70
C ASP A 419 -12.09 21.08 -21.60
N ALA A 420 -10.95 21.24 -20.91
CA ALA A 420 -10.03 20.14 -20.62
C ALA A 420 -10.36 19.39 -19.31
N GLY A 421 -11.52 19.67 -18.69
CA GLY A 421 -11.95 19.03 -17.44
C GLY A 421 -11.21 19.51 -16.18
N ARG A 422 -10.42 20.57 -16.26
CA ARG A 422 -9.70 21.13 -15.11
C ARG A 422 -10.63 22.04 -14.32
N ALA A 423 -10.79 21.75 -13.05
CA ALA A 423 -11.67 22.50 -12.16
C ALA A 423 -10.91 23.51 -11.31
N THR A 424 -11.52 24.68 -11.08
CA THR A 424 -11.07 25.71 -10.12
C THR A 424 -12.20 26.00 -9.14
N CYS A 425 -11.87 26.55 -7.94
CA CYS A 425 -12.87 26.85 -6.92
C CYS A 425 -12.55 28.14 -6.16
N THR A 426 -13.57 28.86 -5.70
CA THR A 426 -13.41 30.10 -4.92
C THR A 426 -13.16 29.88 -3.42
N CYS A 427 -13.11 28.64 -2.93
CA CYS A 427 -12.93 28.33 -1.50
C CYS A 427 -11.50 28.58 -1.02
N LEU A 428 -11.34 28.77 0.30
CA LEU A 428 -10.04 29.00 0.94
C LEU A 428 -9.03 27.88 0.71
N TRP A 429 -9.49 26.62 0.64
CA TRP A 429 -8.60 25.49 0.29
C TRP A 429 -7.99 25.66 -1.08
N TRP A 430 -8.83 26.00 -2.09
CA TRP A 430 -8.37 26.22 -3.45
C TRP A 430 -7.46 27.45 -3.55
N ALA A 431 -7.84 28.56 -2.91
CA ALA A 431 -7.01 29.77 -2.88
C ALA A 431 -5.61 29.48 -2.33
N LYS A 432 -5.52 28.64 -1.28
CA LYS A 432 -4.26 28.28 -0.62
C LYS A 432 -3.42 27.29 -1.42
N TYR A 433 -4.02 26.27 -2.02
CA TYR A 433 -3.30 25.12 -2.58
C TYR A 433 -3.38 25.00 -4.10
N ARG A 434 -4.31 25.69 -4.76
CA ARG A 434 -4.50 25.74 -6.22
C ARG A 434 -4.43 24.35 -6.89
N GLY A 435 -5.05 23.34 -6.27
CA GLY A 435 -5.00 21.95 -6.76
C GLY A 435 -3.74 21.16 -6.37
N GLY A 436 -2.66 21.81 -5.91
CA GLY A 436 -1.40 21.14 -5.55
C GLY A 436 -1.47 20.23 -4.32
N ARG A 437 -2.66 20.05 -3.71
CA ARG A 437 -2.96 19.05 -2.67
C ARG A 437 -4.25 18.30 -2.97
N GLY A 438 -4.50 18.06 -4.25
CA GLY A 438 -5.71 17.46 -4.74
C GLY A 438 -6.93 18.39 -4.64
N PRO A 439 -8.11 17.93 -5.09
CA PRO A 439 -9.33 18.71 -5.14
C PRO A 439 -9.87 19.07 -3.75
N CYS A 440 -10.56 20.21 -3.66
CA CYS A 440 -11.35 20.56 -2.48
C CYS A 440 -12.69 19.82 -2.47
N LYS A 441 -13.41 19.82 -1.33
CA LYS A 441 -14.72 19.17 -1.22
C LYS A 441 -15.75 19.67 -2.24
N HIS A 442 -15.69 20.93 -2.66
CA HIS A 442 -16.62 21.52 -3.64
C HIS A 442 -16.35 21.00 -5.07
N VAL A 443 -15.08 20.91 -5.48
CA VAL A 443 -14.68 20.30 -6.75
C VAL A 443 -15.07 18.82 -6.78
N LEU A 444 -14.87 18.09 -5.67
CA LEU A 444 -15.31 16.70 -5.56
C LEU A 444 -16.84 16.56 -5.67
N ALA A 445 -17.60 17.41 -5.00
CA ALA A 445 -19.07 17.41 -5.07
C ALA A 445 -19.59 17.68 -6.49
N THR A 446 -18.99 18.67 -7.19
CA THR A 446 -19.29 18.92 -8.62
C THR A 446 -19.02 17.68 -9.47
N ARG A 447 -17.88 17.02 -9.25
CA ARG A 447 -17.50 15.83 -10.02
C ARG A 447 -18.45 14.66 -9.81
N ILE A 448 -18.84 14.38 -8.55
CA ILE A 448 -19.81 13.33 -8.21
C ILE A 448 -21.13 13.56 -8.96
N VAL A 449 -21.64 14.79 -8.99
CA VAL A 449 -22.91 15.12 -9.66
C VAL A 449 -22.77 15.02 -11.17
N SER A 450 -21.66 15.54 -11.74
CA SER A 450 -21.42 15.49 -13.21
C SER A 450 -21.26 14.06 -13.70
N ASP A 451 -20.55 13.20 -12.95
CA ASP A 451 -20.35 11.80 -13.31
C ASP A 451 -21.67 11.00 -13.20
N ALA A 452 -22.47 11.23 -12.16
CA ALA A 452 -23.79 10.62 -12.01
C ALA A 452 -24.76 11.02 -13.15
N ALA A 453 -24.67 12.26 -13.64
CA ALA A 453 -25.48 12.73 -14.76
C ALA A 453 -25.00 12.11 -16.10
N ALA A 454 -23.70 11.91 -16.27
CA ALA A 454 -23.13 11.27 -17.45
C ALA A 454 -23.38 9.75 -17.51
N HIS A 455 -23.55 9.12 -16.34
CA HIS A 455 -23.75 7.68 -16.20
C HIS A 455 -24.97 7.38 -15.32
N PRO A 456 -26.19 7.66 -15.78
CA PRO A 456 -27.38 7.38 -15.01
C PRO A 456 -27.45 5.88 -14.65
N PRO A 457 -27.96 5.52 -13.47
CA PRO A 457 -28.12 4.12 -13.10
C PRO A 457 -29.00 3.43 -14.15
N ASP A 458 -28.58 2.23 -14.57
CA ASP A 458 -29.38 1.41 -15.48
C ASP A 458 -30.72 1.10 -14.81
N PRO A 459 -31.87 1.57 -15.37
CA PRO A 459 -33.21 1.33 -14.79
C PRO A 459 -33.57 -0.15 -14.76
N TYR A 460 -32.82 -1.02 -15.43
CA TYR A 460 -33.02 -2.47 -15.47
C TYR A 460 -31.99 -3.24 -14.64
N ALA A 461 -31.04 -2.60 -13.98
CA ALA A 461 -30.19 -3.23 -13.00
C ALA A 461 -31.02 -3.54 -11.75
N SER A 462 -31.71 -4.69 -11.76
CA SER A 462 -32.41 -5.23 -10.60
C SER A 462 -31.40 -5.38 -9.46
N ASP A 463 -31.72 -4.74 -8.33
CA ASP A 463 -31.03 -4.95 -7.05
C ASP A 463 -30.88 -6.46 -6.84
N GLY A 464 -29.62 -6.94 -6.88
CA GLY A 464 -29.27 -8.35 -6.80
C GLY A 464 -29.51 -8.96 -5.39
N HIS A 465 -30.59 -8.58 -4.74
CA HIS A 465 -31.10 -9.17 -3.50
C HIS A 465 -32.38 -9.94 -3.83
N GLY A 466 -32.26 -11.25 -4.03
CA GLY A 466 -33.39 -12.16 -3.96
C GLY A 466 -33.84 -12.81 -5.25
N ARG A 467 -33.00 -13.61 -5.86
CA ARG A 467 -33.51 -14.82 -6.53
C ARG A 467 -32.93 -16.03 -5.82
N THR A 468 -33.62 -16.48 -4.78
CA THR A 468 -33.63 -17.89 -4.40
C THR A 468 -34.13 -18.65 -5.64
N CYS A 469 -33.24 -19.39 -6.30
CA CYS A 469 -33.67 -20.40 -7.26
C CYS A 469 -34.59 -21.36 -6.52
N ALA A 470 -35.87 -21.32 -6.85
CA ALA A 470 -36.78 -22.40 -6.48
C ALA A 470 -36.23 -23.70 -7.07
N PRO A 471 -36.15 -24.80 -6.31
CA PRO A 471 -35.67 -26.06 -6.83
C PRO A 471 -36.64 -26.59 -7.89
N ASP A 472 -36.06 -27.07 -9.01
CA ASP A 472 -36.74 -27.76 -10.08
C ASP A 472 -37.50 -28.98 -9.51
N PRO A 473 -38.81 -29.15 -9.74
CA PRO A 473 -39.61 -30.22 -9.10
C PRO A 473 -39.34 -31.64 -9.64
N HIS A 474 -38.31 -31.86 -10.45
CA HIS A 474 -38.06 -33.15 -11.11
C HIS A 474 -36.72 -33.86 -10.76
N VAL A 475 -36.13 -33.63 -9.57
CA VAL A 475 -35.03 -34.50 -9.10
C VAL A 475 -35.49 -35.27 -7.88
N PRO A 476 -35.61 -36.62 -7.94
CA PRO A 476 -36.00 -37.43 -6.79
C PRO A 476 -34.79 -37.73 -5.90
N GLY A 477 -34.91 -37.41 -4.62
CA GLY A 477 -34.18 -38.07 -3.53
C GLY A 477 -33.04 -37.28 -2.89
N THR A 478 -33.35 -36.32 -2.00
CA THR A 478 -32.48 -35.96 -0.89
C THR A 478 -33.27 -35.94 0.42
N PRO A 479 -32.72 -36.46 1.52
CA PRO A 479 -33.45 -36.54 2.79
C PRO A 479 -33.51 -35.16 3.48
N THR A 480 -34.69 -34.84 4.02
CA THR A 480 -35.01 -33.68 4.83
C THR A 480 -34.16 -33.58 6.12
N PRO A 481 -33.61 -32.42 6.47
CA PRO A 481 -33.05 -32.24 7.80
C PRO A 481 -34.11 -31.98 8.85
N VAL A 482 -33.98 -32.63 10.02
CA VAL A 482 -34.80 -32.48 11.20
C VAL A 482 -34.51 -31.14 11.90
N PRO A 483 -35.51 -30.42 12.41
CA PRO A 483 -35.26 -29.13 13.09
C PRO A 483 -34.69 -29.36 14.49
N ASN A 484 -33.59 -28.69 14.78
CA ASN A 484 -32.93 -28.71 16.08
C ASN A 484 -33.58 -27.68 17.04
N ALA A 485 -33.81 -28.14 18.26
CA ALA A 485 -34.48 -27.43 19.31
C ALA A 485 -33.62 -26.30 19.91
N SER A 486 -34.31 -25.21 20.23
CA SER A 486 -33.78 -24.00 20.89
C SER A 486 -33.20 -24.30 22.28
N VAL A 487 -31.99 -23.77 22.56
CA VAL A 487 -31.41 -23.66 23.91
C VAL A 487 -31.36 -22.19 24.31
N PRO A 488 -31.81 -21.83 25.52
CA PRO A 488 -31.91 -20.42 25.92
C PRO A 488 -30.57 -19.79 26.36
N ASN A 489 -30.36 -18.56 25.94
CA ASN A 489 -29.24 -17.70 26.35
C ASN A 489 -29.31 -17.34 27.84
N ALA A 490 -28.19 -17.49 28.56
CA ALA A 490 -27.96 -16.87 29.85
C ALA A 490 -26.91 -15.72 29.69
N PRO A 491 -27.10 -14.57 30.36
CA PRO A 491 -26.19 -13.43 30.21
C PRO A 491 -24.97 -13.56 31.13
N ALA A 492 -23.78 -13.46 30.59
CA ALA A 492 -22.54 -13.29 31.35
C ALA A 492 -22.23 -11.80 31.47
N THR A 493 -22.36 -11.27 32.67
CA THR A 493 -21.88 -9.95 33.08
C THR A 493 -20.36 -10.03 33.29
N TYR A 494 -19.59 -9.27 32.51
CA TYR A 494 -18.19 -9.03 32.74
C TYR A 494 -17.98 -7.59 33.20
N ALA A 495 -17.41 -7.41 34.39
CA ALA A 495 -17.01 -6.10 34.94
C ALA A 495 -15.63 -5.72 34.40
N PRO A 496 -15.36 -4.45 34.07
CA PRO A 496 -14.04 -4.03 33.64
C PRO A 496 -13.12 -3.77 34.84
N ASP A 497 -11.94 -4.41 34.83
CA ASP A 497 -10.84 -4.09 35.72
C ASP A 497 -10.24 -2.72 35.39
N THR A 498 -10.26 -1.84 36.38
CA THR A 498 -9.63 -0.52 36.35
C THR A 498 -8.13 -0.66 36.60
N TYR A 499 -7.32 -0.39 35.60
CA TYR A 499 -5.88 -0.24 35.75
C TYR A 499 -5.56 1.20 36.17
N ALA A 500 -4.96 1.37 37.35
CA ALA A 500 -4.44 2.65 37.85
C ALA A 500 -3.03 2.91 37.25
N PRO A 501 -2.69 4.17 36.89
CA PRO A 501 -1.36 4.47 36.39
C PRO A 501 -0.36 4.65 37.55
N ASP A 502 0.74 3.94 37.50
CA ASP A 502 1.90 4.14 38.36
C ASP A 502 2.56 5.50 38.06
N THR A 503 2.56 6.34 39.10
CA THR A 503 3.28 7.61 39.12
C THR A 503 4.75 7.36 39.41
N TYR A 504 5.60 7.60 38.42
CA TYR A 504 7.07 7.62 38.61
C TYR A 504 7.48 9.02 39.09
N ALA A 505 8.01 9.10 40.30
CA ALA A 505 8.64 10.30 40.87
C ALA A 505 10.12 10.41 40.41
N PRO A 506 10.64 11.61 40.09
CA PRO A 506 12.04 11.75 39.73
C PRO A 506 12.93 11.86 40.99
N ASP A 507 13.94 11.01 41.08
CA ASP A 507 15.03 11.11 42.03
C ASP A 507 15.93 12.30 41.71
N THR A 508 15.86 13.31 42.55
CA THR A 508 16.87 14.36 42.66
C THR A 508 18.07 13.83 43.44
N LYS A 509 19.23 13.66 42.82
CA LYS A 509 20.51 13.62 43.51
C LYS A 509 21.33 14.86 43.24
N GLU A 510 21.50 15.60 44.29
CA GLU A 510 22.37 16.73 44.49
C GLU A 510 23.83 16.45 44.11
N SER A 511 24.45 17.44 43.49
CA SER A 511 25.90 17.53 43.28
C SER A 511 26.63 17.93 44.53
N ALA A 512 27.72 17.25 44.82
CA ALA A 512 28.81 17.81 45.62
C ALA A 512 30.15 17.35 45.06
N ARG A 513 30.95 18.36 44.64
CA ARG A 513 32.35 18.48 44.28
C ARG A 513 32.75 18.30 42.83
#